data_4ad5f5ca754c9d9fe53b36b4d4dd5f09
#
_entry.id   4ad5f5ca754c9d9fe53b36b4d4dd5f09
#
_cell.length_a   1.000
_cell.length_b   1.000
_cell.length_c   1.000
_cell.angle_alpha   90.00
_cell.angle_beta   90.00
_cell.angle_gamma   90.00
#
_symmetry.space_group_name_H-M   'P 1'
#
loop_
_entity.id
_entity.type
_entity.pdbx_description
1 polymer ?
#
loop_
_entity_poly.entity_id
_entity_poly.type
_entity_poly.pdbx_seq_one_letter_code
_entity_poly.pdbx_strand_id
1 'polypeptide(L)'
;MIDDNANPNANVTSQGRVVLPVIRHATIDDAEQIAILGAIFHEEAFGDDILEYDIDDCIVSLEGFIGQPNFICMVADVGGRFVSFGSLILSPVYFNHSHISSEELFWWADPESNYPGIGMKLKKAMEEEAKERGALSIQMKSVNALNGERMANLYIRNGYKPSESSFIKRLV
;
A
#
# COMPACT_ATOMS: atom_id res chain seq x y z
N MET A 1 -21.47 23.72 -25.54
CA MET A 1 -21.61 22.75 -24.45
C MET A 1 -20.28 22.71 -23.76
N ILE A 2 -20.16 23.37 -22.61
CA ILE A 2 -18.95 23.40 -21.79
C ILE A 2 -19.02 22.15 -20.91
N ASP A 3 -17.98 21.35 -20.93
CA ASP A 3 -17.89 20.10 -20.15
C ASP A 3 -17.63 20.46 -18.69
N ASP A 4 -18.69 20.45 -17.88
CA ASP A 4 -18.70 20.88 -16.46
C ASP A 4 -18.14 19.82 -15.49
N ASN A 5 -17.31 18.88 -15.95
CA ASN A 5 -16.75 17.79 -15.15
C ASN A 5 -15.25 17.92 -14.85
N ALA A 6 -14.70 19.11 -14.91
CA ALA A 6 -13.34 19.36 -14.44
C ALA A 6 -13.33 19.40 -12.92
N ASN A 7 -12.76 18.37 -12.27
CA ASN A 7 -12.52 18.36 -10.83
C ASN A 7 -11.62 19.56 -10.45
N PRO A 8 -12.11 20.54 -9.66
CA PRO A 8 -11.40 21.77 -9.36
C PRO A 8 -10.12 21.58 -8.51
N ASN A 9 -9.87 20.37 -8.05
CA ASN A 9 -8.74 20.02 -7.17
C ASN A 9 -7.69 19.12 -7.84
N ALA A 10 -7.70 18.96 -9.16
CA ALA A 10 -6.62 18.24 -9.82
C ALA A 10 -5.29 18.99 -9.61
N ASN A 11 -4.24 18.26 -9.20
CA ASN A 11 -2.90 18.86 -9.12
C ASN A 11 -2.50 19.37 -10.50
N VAL A 12 -2.45 20.68 -10.62
CA VAL A 12 -2.11 21.37 -11.86
C VAL A 12 -0.65 21.79 -11.77
N THR A 13 0.17 21.39 -12.73
CA THR A 13 1.54 21.91 -12.84
C THR A 13 1.54 23.44 -12.98
N SER A 14 2.69 24.09 -12.76
CA SER A 14 2.88 25.52 -13.02
C SER A 14 2.50 25.97 -14.45
N GLN A 15 2.25 24.99 -15.36
CA GLN A 15 1.82 25.19 -16.74
C GLN A 15 0.32 24.85 -16.97
N GLY A 16 -0.48 24.68 -15.91
CA GLY A 16 -1.92 24.38 -16.04
C GLY A 16 -2.27 22.97 -16.51
N ARG A 17 -1.33 22.01 -16.45
CA ARG A 17 -1.55 20.64 -16.90
C ARG A 17 -2.02 19.77 -15.73
N VAL A 18 -3.13 19.05 -15.89
CA VAL A 18 -3.58 18.04 -14.93
C VAL A 18 -2.60 16.86 -14.95
N VAL A 19 -1.98 16.55 -13.81
CA VAL A 19 -1.10 15.37 -13.66
C VAL A 19 -1.97 14.24 -13.16
N LEU A 20 -2.02 13.14 -13.91
CA LEU A 20 -2.70 11.91 -13.50
C LEU A 20 -1.75 11.00 -12.72
N PRO A 21 -2.25 10.24 -11.73
CA PRO A 21 -1.44 9.28 -11.03
C PRO A 21 -0.93 8.18 -11.96
N VAL A 22 0.36 7.88 -11.87
CA VAL A 22 0.99 6.74 -12.52
C VAL A 22 1.25 5.69 -11.45
N ILE A 23 0.70 4.49 -11.64
CA ILE A 23 1.03 3.34 -10.78
C ILE A 23 2.28 2.67 -11.34
N ARG A 24 3.31 2.55 -10.52
CA ARG A 24 4.59 1.97 -10.90
C ARG A 24 5.24 1.23 -9.74
N HIS A 25 6.19 0.39 -10.04
CA HIS A 25 7.09 -0.15 -9.03
C HIS A 25 7.86 0.99 -8.34
N ALA A 26 8.09 0.81 -7.03
CA ALA A 26 9.02 1.64 -6.30
C ALA A 26 10.46 1.30 -6.69
N THR A 27 11.31 2.32 -6.68
CA THR A 27 12.76 2.21 -6.81
C THR A 27 13.43 2.52 -5.47
N ILE A 28 14.72 2.27 -5.34
CA ILE A 28 15.47 2.59 -4.11
C ILE A 28 15.38 4.09 -3.79
N ASP A 29 15.37 4.94 -4.81
CA ASP A 29 15.24 6.40 -4.63
C ASP A 29 13.89 6.84 -4.03
N ASP A 30 12.89 5.95 -4.02
CA ASP A 30 11.57 6.22 -3.43
C ASP A 30 11.50 5.86 -1.93
N ALA A 31 12.52 5.18 -1.38
CA ALA A 31 12.50 4.62 -0.03
C ALA A 31 12.26 5.69 1.04
N GLU A 32 12.93 6.83 0.96
CA GLU A 32 12.77 7.93 1.91
C GLU A 32 11.33 8.47 1.93
N GLN A 33 10.75 8.74 0.75
CA GLN A 33 9.38 9.26 0.68
C GLN A 33 8.37 8.23 1.18
N ILE A 34 8.56 6.94 0.88
CA ILE A 34 7.70 5.86 1.38
C ILE A 34 7.80 5.75 2.90
N ALA A 35 9.01 5.82 3.48
CA ALA A 35 9.23 5.75 4.93
C ALA A 35 8.55 6.93 5.67
N ILE A 36 8.67 8.14 5.14
CA ILE A 36 8.00 9.33 5.71
C ILE A 36 6.48 9.18 5.70
N LEU A 37 5.90 8.72 4.58
CA LEU A 37 4.45 8.45 4.49
C LEU A 37 4.04 7.26 5.36
N GLY A 38 4.91 6.28 5.51
CA GLY A 38 4.74 5.14 6.42
C GLY A 38 4.63 5.57 7.88
N ALA A 39 5.39 6.59 8.30
CA ALA A 39 5.28 7.16 9.65
C ALA A 39 3.89 7.78 9.89
N ILE A 40 3.34 8.49 8.90
CA ILE A 40 1.98 9.04 8.98
C ILE A 40 0.95 7.91 9.11
N PHE A 41 1.06 6.88 8.26
CA PHE A 41 0.18 5.71 8.34
C PHE A 41 0.29 5.00 9.69
N HIS A 42 1.52 4.82 10.20
CA HIS A 42 1.77 4.14 11.48
C HIS A 42 1.13 4.90 12.65
N GLU A 43 1.28 6.20 12.70
CA GLU A 43 0.67 7.07 13.72
C GLU A 43 -0.86 6.94 13.70
N GLU A 44 -1.48 7.00 12.51
CA GLU A 44 -2.92 6.84 12.33
C GLU A 44 -3.42 5.44 12.71
N ALA A 45 -2.62 4.40 12.44
CA ALA A 45 -3.00 2.99 12.57
C ALA A 45 -2.78 2.43 13.97
N PHE A 46 -1.69 2.81 14.62
CA PHE A 46 -1.20 2.17 15.83
C PHE A 46 -0.91 3.17 16.96
N GLY A 47 -0.64 4.45 16.65
CA GLY A 47 -0.15 5.40 17.63
C GLY A 47 1.17 4.96 18.28
N ASP A 48 1.52 5.57 19.41
CA ASP A 48 2.80 5.30 20.09
C ASP A 48 2.74 4.11 21.09
N ASP A 49 1.59 3.44 21.20
CA ASP A 49 1.34 2.58 22.36
C ASP A 49 2.08 1.22 22.31
N ILE A 50 2.43 0.70 21.13
CA ILE A 50 2.88 -0.69 21.02
C ILE A 50 4.25 -0.81 20.38
N LEU A 51 4.43 -0.20 19.20
CA LEU A 51 5.67 -0.23 18.41
C LEU A 51 6.05 1.18 18.01
N GLU A 52 7.26 1.57 18.35
CA GLU A 52 7.85 2.82 17.87
C GLU A 52 8.22 2.69 16.39
N TYR A 53 7.95 3.72 15.60
CA TYR A 53 8.33 3.78 14.19
C TYR A 53 9.61 4.59 14.03
N ASP A 54 10.62 3.97 13.46
CA ASP A 54 11.88 4.63 13.12
C ASP A 54 11.99 4.80 11.60
N ILE A 55 12.08 6.05 11.15
CA ILE A 55 12.14 6.40 9.71
C ILE A 55 13.42 5.87 9.09
N ASP A 56 14.58 6.02 9.76
CA ASP A 56 15.87 5.64 9.20
C ASP A 56 15.98 4.11 9.07
N ASP A 57 15.51 3.36 10.07
CA ASP A 57 15.42 1.89 10.00
C ASP A 57 14.45 1.43 8.90
N CYS A 58 13.36 2.16 8.69
CA CYS A 58 12.42 1.87 7.60
C CYS A 58 13.06 2.11 6.23
N ILE A 59 13.80 3.20 6.04
CA ILE A 59 14.56 3.48 4.80
C ILE A 59 15.52 2.33 4.51
N VAL A 60 16.37 1.96 5.47
CA VAL A 60 17.32 0.85 5.33
C VAL A 60 16.63 -0.46 4.95
N SER A 61 15.48 -0.75 5.58
CA SER A 61 14.69 -1.95 5.27
C SER A 61 14.14 -1.92 3.85
N LEU A 62 13.58 -0.79 3.41
CA LEU A 62 13.04 -0.62 2.06
C LEU A 62 14.13 -0.74 0.99
N GLU A 63 15.30 -0.11 1.20
CA GLU A 63 16.45 -0.22 0.32
C GLU A 63 16.93 -1.68 0.17
N GLY A 64 16.87 -2.47 1.27
CA GLY A 64 17.22 -3.88 1.25
C GLY A 64 16.19 -4.77 0.56
N PHE A 65 14.91 -4.39 0.57
CA PHE A 65 13.82 -5.19 0.00
C PHE A 65 13.48 -4.83 -1.45
N ILE A 66 13.51 -3.54 -1.81
CA ILE A 66 13.19 -3.08 -3.17
C ILE A 66 14.16 -3.74 -4.15
N GLY A 67 13.59 -4.37 -5.19
CA GLY A 67 14.35 -5.13 -6.18
C GLY A 67 14.50 -6.62 -5.87
N GLN A 68 14.15 -7.08 -4.65
CA GLN A 68 14.15 -8.51 -4.35
C GLN A 68 13.01 -9.22 -5.09
N PRO A 69 13.23 -10.45 -5.61
CA PRO A 69 12.22 -11.15 -6.42
C PRO A 69 10.97 -11.53 -5.63
N ASN A 70 11.06 -11.64 -4.32
CA ASN A 70 9.96 -11.96 -3.42
C ASN A 70 9.33 -10.74 -2.75
N PHE A 71 9.70 -9.53 -3.15
CA PHE A 71 9.14 -8.30 -2.62
C PHE A 71 8.52 -7.46 -3.74
N ILE A 72 7.29 -7.04 -3.54
CA ILE A 72 6.58 -6.10 -4.41
C ILE A 72 6.38 -4.82 -3.62
N CYS A 73 6.84 -3.71 -4.14
CA CYS A 73 6.55 -2.39 -3.62
C CYS A 73 6.10 -1.51 -4.79
N MET A 74 4.93 -0.91 -4.66
CA MET A 74 4.34 -0.07 -5.70
C MET A 74 3.84 1.25 -5.12
N VAL A 75 3.90 2.28 -5.95
CA VAL A 75 3.45 3.64 -5.63
C VAL A 75 2.48 4.15 -6.69
N ALA A 76 1.57 5.02 -6.28
CA ALA A 76 0.79 5.87 -7.18
C ALA A 76 1.40 7.27 -7.15
N ASP A 77 2.16 7.58 -8.18
CA ASP A 77 3.00 8.77 -8.31
C ASP A 77 2.27 9.86 -9.11
N VAL A 78 2.21 11.07 -8.56
CA VAL A 78 1.65 12.26 -9.18
C VAL A 78 2.75 13.30 -9.30
N GLY A 79 3.58 13.16 -10.33
CA GLY A 79 4.67 14.10 -10.58
C GLY A 79 5.72 14.18 -9.47
N GLY A 80 6.07 13.06 -8.86
CA GLY A 80 7.03 12.92 -7.78
C GLY A 80 6.42 12.94 -6.37
N ARG A 81 5.11 13.12 -6.23
CA ARG A 81 4.39 12.97 -4.97
C ARG A 81 3.59 11.68 -4.95
N PHE A 82 3.75 10.86 -3.93
CA PHE A 82 2.96 9.63 -3.78
C PHE A 82 1.64 9.91 -3.08
N VAL A 83 0.55 9.46 -3.71
CA VAL A 83 -0.81 9.55 -3.18
C VAL A 83 -1.36 8.19 -2.73
N SER A 84 -0.62 7.13 -2.97
CA SER A 84 -0.83 5.79 -2.42
C SER A 84 0.45 4.99 -2.55
N PHE A 85 0.70 4.10 -1.61
CA PHE A 85 1.81 3.15 -1.66
C PHE A 85 1.40 1.84 -0.99
N GLY A 86 2.10 0.76 -1.33
CA GLY A 86 1.86 -0.52 -0.71
C GLY A 86 2.90 -1.56 -1.08
N SER A 87 3.02 -2.58 -0.26
CA SER A 87 3.94 -3.68 -0.49
C SER A 87 3.39 -5.03 -0.10
N LEU A 88 3.88 -6.04 -0.80
CA LEU A 88 3.63 -7.45 -0.55
C LEU A 88 4.95 -8.18 -0.41
N ILE A 89 4.98 -9.19 0.46
CA ILE A 89 6.03 -10.19 0.49
C ILE A 89 5.49 -11.52 -0.01
N LEU A 90 6.26 -12.21 -0.85
CA LEU A 90 5.91 -13.53 -1.39
C LEU A 90 6.74 -14.59 -0.67
N SER A 91 6.09 -15.63 -0.20
CA SER A 91 6.77 -16.75 0.45
C SER A 91 6.08 -18.08 0.17
N PRO A 92 6.83 -19.19 0.13
CA PRO A 92 6.23 -20.52 0.16
C PRO A 92 5.46 -20.73 1.46
N VAL A 93 4.26 -21.31 1.36
CA VAL A 93 3.50 -21.70 2.54
C VAL A 93 4.20 -22.85 3.26
N TYR A 94 4.42 -22.73 4.58
CA TYR A 94 5.25 -23.66 5.35
C TYR A 94 4.80 -25.13 5.31
N PHE A 95 3.51 -25.37 5.12
CA PHE A 95 2.95 -26.72 5.01
C PHE A 95 2.75 -27.19 3.55
N ASN A 96 3.02 -26.32 2.57
CA ASN A 96 2.96 -26.65 1.14
C ASN A 96 3.86 -25.72 0.33
N HIS A 97 5.12 -26.06 0.19
CA HIS A 97 6.13 -25.22 -0.46
C HIS A 97 5.91 -25.00 -1.96
N SER A 98 5.04 -25.79 -2.61
CA SER A 98 4.66 -25.53 -4.00
C SER A 98 3.61 -24.42 -4.13
N HIS A 99 3.04 -23.97 -3.02
CA HIS A 99 2.09 -22.86 -2.95
C HIS A 99 2.81 -21.60 -2.49
N ILE A 100 2.93 -20.61 -3.36
CA ILE A 100 3.41 -19.28 -3.01
C ILE A 100 2.21 -18.45 -2.57
N SER A 101 2.30 -17.86 -1.38
CA SER A 101 1.36 -16.86 -0.89
C SER A 101 2.01 -15.49 -0.88
N SER A 102 1.25 -14.47 -1.17
CA SER A 102 1.66 -13.09 -0.92
C SER A 102 0.93 -12.52 0.29
N GLU A 103 1.64 -11.73 1.08
CA GLU A 103 1.11 -11.10 2.28
C GLU A 103 1.40 -9.59 2.24
N GLU A 104 0.38 -8.78 2.53
CA GLU A 104 0.54 -7.34 2.69
C GLU A 104 1.40 -7.03 3.91
N LEU A 105 2.44 -6.20 3.72
CA LEU A 105 3.18 -5.59 4.82
C LEU A 105 2.58 -4.24 5.17
N PHE A 106 2.26 -3.44 4.18
CA PHE A 106 1.55 -2.16 4.34
C PHE A 106 0.81 -1.81 3.05
N TRP A 107 -0.29 -1.08 3.19
CA TRP A 107 -1.03 -0.46 2.09
C TRP A 107 -1.77 0.76 2.63
N TRP A 108 -1.54 1.89 2.00
CA TRP A 108 -2.13 3.17 2.39
C TRP A 108 -2.45 4.02 1.17
N ALA A 109 -3.47 4.83 1.27
CA ALA A 109 -3.82 5.85 0.30
C ALA A 109 -4.17 7.14 1.04
N ASP A 110 -3.59 8.25 0.58
CA ASP A 110 -3.79 9.58 1.12
C ASP A 110 -5.30 9.93 1.09
N PRO A 111 -5.96 10.06 2.26
CA PRO A 111 -7.40 10.36 2.33
C PRO A 111 -7.72 11.76 1.80
N GLU A 112 -6.74 12.67 1.80
CA GLU A 112 -6.84 14.03 1.30
C GLU A 112 -6.52 14.12 -0.21
N SER A 113 -6.18 12.99 -0.84
CA SER A 113 -5.87 12.98 -2.27
C SER A 113 -7.11 13.23 -3.12
N ASN A 114 -6.94 14.05 -4.16
CA ASN A 114 -8.00 14.33 -5.13
C ASN A 114 -8.19 13.23 -6.18
N TYR A 115 -7.73 11.98 -5.86
CA TYR A 115 -7.79 10.83 -6.77
C TYR A 115 -8.62 9.70 -6.17
N PRO A 116 -9.96 9.82 -6.17
CA PRO A 116 -10.83 8.81 -5.56
C PRO A 116 -10.59 7.42 -6.18
N GLY A 117 -10.46 6.43 -5.30
CA GLY A 117 -10.23 5.04 -5.69
C GLY A 117 -8.80 4.70 -6.10
N ILE A 118 -7.83 5.63 -5.95
CA ILE A 118 -6.43 5.36 -6.30
C ILE A 118 -5.83 4.21 -5.48
N GLY A 119 -6.14 4.11 -4.20
CA GLY A 119 -5.72 2.99 -3.37
C GLY A 119 -6.20 1.65 -3.90
N MET A 120 -7.46 1.57 -4.36
CA MET A 120 -8.00 0.33 -4.95
C MET A 120 -7.35 0.00 -6.30
N LYS A 121 -6.99 0.99 -7.09
CA LYS A 121 -6.24 0.77 -8.34
C LYS A 121 -4.84 0.25 -8.05
N LEU A 122 -4.16 0.83 -7.04
CA LEU A 122 -2.85 0.35 -6.60
C LEU A 122 -2.95 -1.09 -6.09
N LYS A 123 -3.92 -1.38 -5.20
CA LYS A 123 -4.16 -2.74 -4.70
C LYS A 123 -4.33 -3.75 -5.83
N LYS A 124 -5.14 -3.42 -6.83
CA LYS A 124 -5.35 -4.29 -7.98
C LYS A 124 -4.06 -4.52 -8.78
N ALA A 125 -3.24 -3.50 -8.97
CA ALA A 125 -1.95 -3.65 -9.62
C ALA A 125 -1.00 -4.57 -8.82
N MET A 126 -0.98 -4.46 -7.49
CA MET A 126 -0.22 -5.38 -6.63
C MET A 126 -0.73 -6.82 -6.72
N GLU A 127 -2.05 -7.05 -6.78
CA GLU A 127 -2.64 -8.38 -6.98
C GLU A 127 -2.21 -9.01 -8.30
N GLU A 128 -2.25 -8.22 -9.39
CA GLU A 128 -1.84 -8.66 -10.72
C GLU A 128 -0.35 -9.03 -10.73
N GLU A 129 0.50 -8.18 -10.17
CA GLU A 129 1.94 -8.43 -10.05
C GLU A 129 2.25 -9.68 -9.20
N ALA A 130 1.57 -9.86 -8.05
CA ALA A 130 1.75 -11.04 -7.22
C ALA A 130 1.39 -12.33 -7.98
N LYS A 131 0.30 -12.30 -8.74
CA LYS A 131 -0.12 -13.40 -9.61
C LYS A 131 0.90 -13.69 -10.71
N GLU A 132 1.45 -12.67 -11.35
CA GLU A 132 2.49 -12.81 -12.37
C GLU A 132 3.77 -13.43 -11.81
N ARG A 133 4.09 -13.13 -10.54
CA ARG A 133 5.20 -13.76 -9.79
C ARG A 133 4.86 -15.14 -9.21
N GLY A 134 3.70 -15.71 -9.56
CA GLY A 134 3.32 -17.08 -9.21
C GLY A 134 2.62 -17.23 -7.86
N ALA A 135 2.20 -16.15 -7.22
CA ALA A 135 1.38 -16.25 -6.01
C ALA A 135 0.01 -16.85 -6.34
N LEU A 136 -0.38 -17.86 -5.57
CA LEU A 136 -1.68 -18.54 -5.68
C LEU A 136 -2.71 -17.99 -4.69
N SER A 137 -2.27 -17.22 -3.70
CA SER A 137 -3.12 -16.54 -2.73
C SER A 137 -2.50 -15.21 -2.31
N ILE A 138 -3.36 -14.32 -1.82
CA ILE A 138 -2.96 -13.03 -1.25
C ILE A 138 -3.70 -12.80 0.05
N GLN A 139 -2.98 -12.34 1.07
CA GLN A 139 -3.54 -11.89 2.33
C GLN A 139 -3.42 -10.36 2.42
N MET A 140 -4.55 -9.72 2.70
CA MET A 140 -4.64 -8.28 2.94
C MET A 140 -5.11 -8.05 4.36
N LYS A 141 -4.59 -7.00 5.01
CA LYS A 141 -4.88 -6.67 6.40
C LYS A 141 -5.90 -5.55 6.50
N SER A 142 -6.74 -5.59 7.52
CA SER A 142 -7.58 -4.45 7.89
C SER A 142 -7.17 -3.96 9.27
N VAL A 143 -6.78 -2.71 9.37
CA VAL A 143 -6.39 -2.10 10.63
C VAL A 143 -7.64 -1.61 11.35
N ASN A 144 -7.87 -2.10 12.57
CA ASN A 144 -9.10 -1.81 13.32
C ASN A 144 -9.29 -0.31 13.60
N ALA A 145 -8.21 0.42 13.89
CA ALA A 145 -8.24 1.86 14.14
C ALA A 145 -8.65 2.69 12.90
N LEU A 146 -8.39 2.16 11.69
CA LEU A 146 -8.67 2.83 10.41
C LEU A 146 -9.94 2.31 9.72
N ASN A 147 -11.08 2.28 10.45
CA ASN A 147 -12.33 1.75 9.90
C ASN A 147 -12.24 0.28 9.43
N GLY A 148 -11.66 -0.60 10.26
CA GLY A 148 -11.41 -2.00 9.92
C GLY A 148 -12.63 -2.75 9.39
N GLU A 149 -13.84 -2.49 9.91
CA GLU A 149 -15.08 -3.08 9.41
C GLU A 149 -15.38 -2.65 7.96
N ARG A 150 -15.20 -1.38 7.63
CA ARG A 150 -15.39 -0.86 6.26
C ARG A 150 -14.39 -1.52 5.31
N MET A 151 -13.14 -1.68 5.74
CA MET A 151 -12.10 -2.34 4.94
C MET A 151 -12.39 -3.82 4.75
N ALA A 152 -12.80 -4.53 5.81
CA ALA A 152 -13.21 -5.94 5.72
C ALA A 152 -14.36 -6.13 4.72
N ASN A 153 -15.38 -5.27 4.78
CA ASN A 153 -16.50 -5.28 3.84
C ASN A 153 -16.04 -4.99 2.39
N LEU A 154 -15.07 -4.10 2.21
CA LEU A 154 -14.47 -3.83 0.90
C LEU A 154 -13.76 -5.06 0.36
N TYR A 155 -12.95 -5.74 1.16
CA TYR A 155 -12.27 -6.98 0.78
C TYR A 155 -13.26 -8.08 0.40
N ILE A 156 -14.31 -8.31 1.21
CA ILE A 156 -15.34 -9.32 0.92
C ILE A 156 -16.01 -9.05 -0.44
N ARG A 157 -16.34 -7.79 -0.74
CA ARG A 157 -16.90 -7.40 -2.04
C ARG A 157 -15.95 -7.62 -3.22
N ASN A 158 -14.65 -7.66 -2.96
CA ASN A 158 -13.60 -7.95 -3.94
C ASN A 158 -13.16 -9.43 -3.95
N GLY A 159 -13.95 -10.32 -3.36
CA GLY A 159 -13.74 -11.77 -3.44
C GLY A 159 -12.83 -12.35 -2.36
N TYR A 160 -12.39 -11.56 -1.40
CA TYR A 160 -11.64 -12.06 -0.25
C TYR A 160 -12.55 -12.77 0.74
N LYS A 161 -11.96 -13.70 1.48
CA LYS A 161 -12.61 -14.39 2.59
C LYS A 161 -11.87 -14.07 3.87
N PRO A 162 -12.57 -13.77 4.99
CA PRO A 162 -11.93 -13.64 6.28
C PRO A 162 -11.14 -14.92 6.61
N SER A 163 -9.89 -14.78 7.06
CA SER A 163 -9.02 -15.91 7.41
C SER A 163 -8.59 -15.87 8.86
N GLU A 164 -7.99 -14.77 9.29
CA GLU A 164 -7.33 -14.66 10.59
C GLU A 164 -7.65 -13.33 11.26
N SER A 165 -7.47 -13.30 12.59
CA SER A 165 -7.43 -12.08 13.39
C SER A 165 -6.11 -12.04 14.14
N SER A 166 -5.39 -10.92 14.07
CA SER A 166 -4.12 -10.73 14.75
C SER A 166 -4.28 -9.90 16.01
N PHE A 167 -3.52 -10.24 17.05
CA PHE A 167 -3.49 -9.53 18.34
C PHE A 167 -2.04 -9.23 18.68
N ILE A 168 -1.77 -8.02 19.16
CA ILE A 168 -0.44 -7.56 19.55
C ILE A 168 -0.38 -7.26 21.04
N LYS A 169 0.73 -7.58 21.68
CA LYS A 169 1.00 -7.30 23.09
C LYS A 169 2.45 -6.85 23.24
N ARG A 170 2.66 -5.73 23.93
CA ARG A 170 3.99 -5.33 24.37
C ARG A 170 4.50 -6.30 25.45
N LEU A 171 5.77 -6.73 25.34
CA LEU A 171 6.38 -7.71 26.28
C LEU A 171 7.31 -7.07 27.31
N VAL A 172 7.50 -5.76 27.27
CA VAL A 172 8.35 -4.98 28.17
C VAL A 172 7.58 -3.84 28.80
#